data_affa0c5c5827c4379816c55ae378b955
#
_entry.id   affa0c5c5827c4379816c55ae378b955
#
_cell.length_a   1.000
_cell.length_b   1.000
_cell.length_c   1.000
_cell.angle_alpha   90.00
_cell.angle_beta   90.00
_cell.angle_gamma   90.00
#
_symmetry.space_group_name_H-M   'P 1'
#
loop_
_entity.id
_entity.type
_entity.pdbx_description
1 polymer ?
#
loop_
_entity_poly.entity_id
_entity_poly.type
_entity_poly.pdbx_seq_one_letter_code
_entity_poly.pdbx_strand_id
1 'polypeptide(L)'
;MPYTMHVPTKTLFGAGMLNKLSEQQLPGKKALIVISNGKSTRANGYLDRTEEQLKKAGVDFAVFDKVQANPLRSTVMEGAAAAREHGCDFILALGGGSVMDASKAIAAMAANEGDLWDYIQSGTGGRKALANKPLPLVCITTTAGTGSETDSGAVISNDETHEKPGFVDDALFPVLSVVDPELMLSVSPKFTAYQGFDALFHSTEVYISSMANLMSDMYAITAIENVSRNLAKCVKDGKDIEARTKVAFGNTLSGSAMCVGACTSEHSLEHAMSAWHHELPHGAGLIMISLAFYQHFIDKHVCDDRFVKMAQAMGMENASKPQDFITMLAKLQKDCGVDGLRMSDYGIRPEEFETLAKNAMDTMGFLFQCDRSQLSVADCVEIYRKSYR
;
A
#
# COMPACT_ATOMS: atom_id res chain seq x y z
N MET A 1 17.60 18.30 1.53
CA MET A 1 17.50 18.17 3.01
C MET A 1 18.29 16.97 3.47
N PRO A 2 18.82 16.95 4.71
CA PRO A 2 19.41 15.73 5.27
C PRO A 2 18.31 14.66 5.40
N TYR A 3 18.67 13.39 5.23
CA TYR A 3 17.76 12.26 5.36
C TYR A 3 18.49 11.05 5.95
N THR A 4 17.72 10.14 6.54
CA THR A 4 18.18 8.80 6.92
C THR A 4 17.55 7.80 5.96
N MET A 5 18.32 6.82 5.51
CA MET A 5 17.84 5.73 4.65
C MET A 5 17.98 4.40 5.37
N HIS A 6 16.87 3.70 5.53
CA HIS A 6 16.83 2.34 6.05
C HIS A 6 15.83 1.53 5.24
N VAL A 7 16.31 0.75 4.27
CA VAL A 7 15.51 -0.16 3.41
C VAL A 7 16.22 -1.50 3.39
N PRO A 8 16.12 -2.30 4.47
CA PRO A 8 16.97 -3.47 4.68
C PRO A 8 16.47 -4.73 3.96
N THR A 9 15.29 -4.71 3.35
CA THR A 9 14.66 -5.88 2.77
C THR A 9 15.45 -6.42 1.58
N LYS A 10 15.88 -7.69 1.66
CA LYS A 10 16.39 -8.41 0.49
C LYS A 10 15.26 -8.72 -0.47
N THR A 11 15.31 -8.22 -1.69
CA THR A 11 14.25 -8.40 -2.68
C THR A 11 14.70 -9.29 -3.84
N LEU A 12 13.95 -10.37 -4.11
CA LEU A 12 14.06 -11.17 -5.32
C LEU A 12 13.04 -10.62 -6.33
N PHE A 13 13.51 -9.99 -7.39
CA PHE A 13 12.65 -9.34 -8.36
C PHE A 13 12.78 -9.98 -9.75
N GLY A 14 11.63 -10.32 -10.36
CA GLY A 14 11.55 -10.79 -11.75
C GLY A 14 10.65 -12.00 -11.93
N ALA A 15 10.30 -12.30 -13.18
CA ALA A 15 9.46 -13.45 -13.54
C ALA A 15 10.13 -14.77 -13.11
N GLY A 16 9.37 -15.66 -12.50
CA GLY A 16 9.85 -16.96 -12.00
C GLY A 16 10.61 -16.91 -10.68
N MET A 17 10.75 -15.75 -10.04
CA MET A 17 11.54 -15.61 -8.79
C MET A 17 10.93 -16.36 -7.60
N LEU A 18 9.64 -16.68 -7.59
CA LEU A 18 9.07 -17.58 -6.59
C LEU A 18 9.79 -18.94 -6.56
N ASN A 19 10.22 -19.45 -7.72
CA ASN A 19 10.91 -20.74 -7.81
C ASN A 19 12.34 -20.72 -7.22
N LYS A 20 12.84 -19.53 -6.85
CA LYS A 20 14.13 -19.33 -6.20
C LYS A 20 14.05 -19.18 -4.68
N LEU A 21 12.83 -19.29 -4.11
CA LEU A 21 12.63 -19.13 -2.67
C LEU A 21 13.39 -20.19 -1.86
N SER A 22 13.40 -21.46 -2.31
CA SER A 22 14.11 -22.55 -1.63
C SER A 22 15.65 -22.44 -1.66
N GLU A 23 16.18 -21.62 -2.56
CA GLU A 23 17.61 -21.35 -2.65
C GLU A 23 18.05 -20.23 -1.66
N GLN A 24 17.10 -19.59 -0.98
CA GLN A 24 17.37 -18.52 -0.03
C GLN A 24 17.58 -19.06 1.38
N GLN A 25 18.33 -18.32 2.18
CA GLN A 25 18.38 -18.56 3.62
C GLN A 25 17.07 -18.04 4.25
N LEU A 26 16.14 -18.96 4.53
CA LEU A 26 14.92 -18.63 5.23
C LEU A 26 15.18 -18.39 6.72
N PRO A 27 14.39 -17.51 7.39
CA PRO A 27 14.72 -17.02 8.73
C PRO A 27 14.35 -17.98 9.85
N GLY A 28 13.72 -19.14 9.56
CA GLY A 28 13.25 -20.09 10.55
C GLY A 28 13.07 -21.50 10.02
N LYS A 29 12.44 -22.33 10.83
CA LYS A 29 12.19 -23.75 10.54
C LYS A 29 10.72 -24.07 10.33
N LYS A 30 9.81 -23.19 10.79
CA LYS A 30 8.37 -23.38 10.65
C LYS A 30 7.66 -22.06 10.37
N ALA A 31 7.08 -21.94 9.18
CA ALA A 31 6.35 -20.77 8.73
C ALA A 31 4.88 -20.77 9.14
N LEU A 32 4.30 -19.64 9.49
CA LEU A 32 2.88 -19.40 9.30
C LEU A 32 2.69 -18.76 7.92
N ILE A 33 2.13 -19.50 6.96
CA ILE A 33 1.76 -18.95 5.65
C ILE A 33 0.43 -18.20 5.83
N VAL A 34 0.46 -16.88 5.68
CA VAL A 34 -0.73 -16.01 5.77
C VAL A 34 -1.22 -15.70 4.37
N ILE A 35 -2.49 -16.00 4.09
CA ILE A 35 -3.14 -15.71 2.81
C ILE A 35 -4.51 -15.04 3.03
N SER A 36 -5.08 -14.50 1.96
CA SER A 36 -6.43 -13.95 2.02
C SER A 36 -7.49 -15.04 2.14
N ASN A 37 -8.67 -14.67 2.66
CA ASN A 37 -9.86 -15.51 2.70
C ASN A 37 -10.50 -15.73 1.31
N GLY A 38 -9.93 -15.12 0.26
CA GLY A 38 -10.33 -15.29 -1.13
C GLY A 38 -9.82 -16.59 -1.74
N LYS A 39 -10.33 -16.92 -2.92
CA LYS A 39 -10.00 -18.19 -3.60
C LYS A 39 -8.78 -18.10 -4.52
N SER A 40 -8.34 -16.90 -4.91
CA SER A 40 -7.36 -16.69 -5.99
C SER A 40 -6.00 -17.32 -5.71
N THR A 41 -5.46 -17.18 -4.49
CA THR A 41 -4.15 -17.71 -4.11
C THR A 41 -4.08 -19.24 -4.27
N ARG A 42 -5.16 -19.95 -3.89
CA ARG A 42 -5.27 -21.41 -4.07
C ARG A 42 -5.58 -21.78 -5.52
N ALA A 43 -6.56 -21.11 -6.14
CA ALA A 43 -7.02 -21.43 -7.49
C ALA A 43 -5.96 -21.21 -8.58
N ASN A 44 -5.04 -20.27 -8.36
CA ASN A 44 -3.93 -20.02 -9.26
C ASN A 44 -2.67 -20.85 -8.95
N GLY A 45 -2.73 -21.76 -7.95
CA GLY A 45 -1.62 -22.62 -7.56
C GLY A 45 -0.47 -21.90 -6.86
N TYR A 46 -0.68 -20.66 -6.40
CA TYR A 46 0.38 -19.89 -5.74
C TYR A 46 0.74 -20.46 -4.37
N LEU A 47 -0.27 -20.92 -3.62
CA LEU A 47 -0.04 -21.62 -2.34
C LEU A 47 0.75 -22.90 -2.56
N ASP A 48 0.32 -23.77 -3.48
CA ASP A 48 0.97 -25.05 -3.75
C ASP A 48 2.44 -24.87 -4.16
N ARG A 49 2.70 -23.89 -5.03
CA ARG A 49 4.08 -23.51 -5.44
C ARG A 49 4.92 -23.05 -4.26
N THR A 50 4.34 -22.25 -3.34
CA THR A 50 5.02 -21.76 -2.14
C THR A 50 5.32 -22.89 -1.18
N GLU A 51 4.34 -23.78 -0.91
CA GLU A 51 4.53 -24.97 -0.07
C GLU A 51 5.62 -25.88 -0.63
N GLU A 52 5.66 -26.08 -1.95
CA GLU A 52 6.72 -26.87 -2.59
C GLU A 52 8.11 -26.27 -2.35
N GLN A 53 8.23 -24.94 -2.45
CA GLN A 53 9.50 -24.25 -2.17
C GLN A 53 9.93 -24.39 -0.70
N LEU A 54 8.99 -24.28 0.25
CA LEU A 54 9.27 -24.48 1.67
C LEU A 54 9.71 -25.93 1.96
N LYS A 55 9.03 -26.92 1.39
CA LYS A 55 9.41 -28.35 1.50
C LYS A 55 10.83 -28.60 0.95
N LYS A 56 11.17 -28.02 -0.20
CA LYS A 56 12.53 -28.10 -0.77
C LYS A 56 13.58 -27.46 0.16
N ALA A 57 13.23 -26.39 0.87
CA ALA A 57 14.09 -25.73 1.84
C ALA A 57 14.16 -26.46 3.20
N GLY A 58 13.38 -27.53 3.41
CA GLY A 58 13.29 -28.27 4.69
C GLY A 58 12.58 -27.44 5.77
N VAL A 59 11.66 -26.56 5.39
CA VAL A 59 10.85 -25.73 6.29
C VAL A 59 9.44 -26.29 6.38
N ASP A 60 8.97 -26.49 7.62
CA ASP A 60 7.59 -26.89 7.93
C ASP A 60 6.67 -25.66 7.90
N PHE A 61 5.34 -25.85 7.83
CA PHE A 61 4.41 -24.73 7.79
C PHE A 61 3.01 -25.08 8.32
N ALA A 62 2.31 -24.04 8.75
CA ALA A 62 0.87 -23.99 8.93
C ALA A 62 0.28 -22.90 8.03
N VAL A 63 -1.02 -22.93 7.75
CA VAL A 63 -1.69 -21.95 6.88
C VAL A 63 -2.75 -21.20 7.67
N PHE A 64 -2.75 -19.87 7.57
CA PHE A 64 -3.79 -18.98 8.07
C PHE A 64 -4.43 -18.25 6.89
N ASP A 65 -5.68 -18.52 6.58
CA ASP A 65 -6.39 -18.10 5.36
C ASP A 65 -7.63 -17.22 5.64
N LYS A 66 -7.53 -16.35 6.65
CA LYS A 66 -8.68 -15.53 7.10
C LYS A 66 -8.55 -14.04 6.78
N VAL A 67 -7.47 -13.59 6.13
CA VAL A 67 -7.27 -12.15 5.89
C VAL A 67 -8.23 -11.64 4.82
N GLN A 68 -9.06 -10.67 5.18
CA GLN A 68 -9.94 -9.92 4.26
C GLN A 68 -9.26 -8.65 3.73
N ALA A 69 -9.87 -8.04 2.70
CA ALA A 69 -9.51 -6.69 2.29
C ALA A 69 -9.75 -5.70 3.46
N ASN A 70 -8.91 -4.67 3.60
CA ASN A 70 -8.89 -3.80 4.78
C ASN A 70 -8.79 -4.65 6.07
N PRO A 71 -7.62 -5.23 6.37
CA PRO A 71 -7.48 -6.26 7.41
C PRO A 71 -7.88 -5.72 8.78
N LEU A 72 -8.65 -6.51 9.53
CA LEU A 72 -9.17 -6.14 10.84
C LEU A 72 -8.21 -6.51 11.97
N ARG A 73 -8.26 -5.71 13.04
CA ARG A 73 -7.60 -5.97 14.32
C ARG A 73 -7.88 -7.40 14.81
N SER A 74 -9.13 -7.83 14.81
CA SER A 74 -9.54 -9.17 15.25
C SER A 74 -8.85 -10.29 14.48
N THR A 75 -8.76 -10.16 13.14
CA THR A 75 -8.10 -11.12 12.26
C THR A 75 -6.59 -11.20 12.54
N VAL A 76 -5.95 -10.06 12.84
CA VAL A 76 -4.54 -10.04 13.24
C VAL A 76 -4.33 -10.82 14.54
N MET A 77 -5.18 -10.61 15.55
CA MET A 77 -5.08 -11.30 16.84
C MET A 77 -5.31 -12.82 16.70
N GLU A 78 -6.24 -13.25 15.84
CA GLU A 78 -6.41 -14.67 15.51
C GLU A 78 -5.17 -15.26 14.83
N GLY A 79 -4.58 -14.55 13.87
CA GLY A 79 -3.36 -14.97 13.19
C GLY A 79 -2.15 -15.09 14.14
N ALA A 80 -2.02 -14.15 15.08
CA ALA A 80 -0.98 -14.20 16.11
C ALA A 80 -1.17 -15.40 17.07
N ALA A 81 -2.41 -15.70 17.45
CA ALA A 81 -2.73 -16.91 18.24
C ALA A 81 -2.38 -18.17 17.46
N ALA A 82 -2.73 -18.27 16.18
CA ALA A 82 -2.38 -19.39 15.32
C ALA A 82 -0.86 -19.59 15.18
N ALA A 83 -0.09 -18.50 15.03
CA ALA A 83 1.37 -18.58 14.99
C ALA A 83 1.96 -19.23 16.25
N ARG A 84 1.47 -18.81 17.42
CA ARG A 84 1.88 -19.36 18.73
C ARG A 84 1.46 -20.83 18.89
N GLU A 85 0.19 -21.14 18.58
CA GLU A 85 -0.38 -22.50 18.71
C GLU A 85 0.40 -23.51 17.87
N HIS A 86 0.73 -23.15 16.64
CA HIS A 86 1.48 -24.00 15.74
C HIS A 86 3.00 -23.98 15.98
N GLY A 87 3.51 -23.14 16.89
CA GLY A 87 4.94 -23.00 17.16
C GLY A 87 5.72 -22.49 15.93
N CYS A 88 5.13 -21.56 15.17
CA CYS A 88 5.79 -20.94 14.02
C CYS A 88 6.87 -19.97 14.51
N ASP A 89 8.03 -19.98 13.87
CA ASP A 89 9.17 -19.14 14.22
C ASP A 89 9.41 -17.99 13.22
N PHE A 90 8.62 -17.95 12.13
CA PHE A 90 8.53 -16.81 11.23
C PHE A 90 7.17 -16.77 10.51
N ILE A 91 6.85 -15.60 9.93
CA ILE A 91 5.64 -15.38 9.14
C ILE A 91 6.01 -15.33 7.66
N LEU A 92 5.19 -15.94 6.81
CA LEU A 92 5.30 -15.84 5.36
C LEU A 92 3.99 -15.29 4.80
N ALA A 93 4.00 -14.05 4.33
CA ALA A 93 2.88 -13.42 3.66
C ALA A 93 2.84 -13.84 2.19
N LEU A 94 1.75 -14.45 1.74
CA LEU A 94 1.52 -14.76 0.32
C LEU A 94 0.23 -14.08 -0.15
N GLY A 95 0.35 -12.87 -0.70
CA GLY A 95 -0.81 -12.09 -1.10
C GLY A 95 -0.50 -10.66 -1.46
N GLY A 96 -1.52 -9.82 -1.48
CA GLY A 96 -1.41 -8.38 -1.69
C GLY A 96 -1.16 -7.60 -0.38
N GLY A 97 -1.26 -6.27 -0.46
CA GLY A 97 -1.02 -5.36 0.67
C GLY A 97 -1.74 -5.76 1.94
N SER A 98 -3.05 -6.03 1.88
CA SER A 98 -3.83 -6.46 3.06
C SER A 98 -3.24 -7.69 3.77
N VAL A 99 -2.72 -8.66 2.99
CA VAL A 99 -2.08 -9.85 3.55
C VAL A 99 -0.73 -9.51 4.16
N MET A 100 0.08 -8.69 3.49
CA MET A 100 1.39 -8.28 3.99
C MET A 100 1.26 -7.43 5.25
N ASP A 101 0.34 -6.48 5.28
CA ASP A 101 0.06 -5.63 6.44
C ASP A 101 -0.44 -6.45 7.65
N ALA A 102 -1.42 -7.33 7.42
CA ALA A 102 -1.86 -8.27 8.47
C ALA A 102 -0.69 -9.12 8.98
N SER A 103 0.20 -9.59 8.08
CA SER A 103 1.35 -10.43 8.43
C SER A 103 2.39 -9.69 9.27
N LYS A 104 2.65 -8.40 9.00
CA LYS A 104 3.50 -7.55 9.84
C LYS A 104 2.94 -7.43 11.25
N ALA A 105 1.64 -7.13 11.35
CA ALA A 105 0.97 -7.02 12.63
C ALA A 105 0.87 -8.38 13.36
N ILE A 106 0.60 -9.49 12.65
CA ILE A 106 0.65 -10.86 13.20
C ILE A 106 2.05 -11.17 13.74
N ALA A 107 3.11 -10.84 13.00
CA ALA A 107 4.49 -11.06 13.43
C ALA A 107 4.80 -10.31 14.74
N ALA A 108 4.34 -9.07 14.86
CA ALA A 108 4.47 -8.28 16.09
C ALA A 108 3.69 -8.90 17.25
N MET A 109 2.41 -9.22 17.03
CA MET A 109 1.53 -9.74 18.08
C MET A 109 1.80 -11.19 18.46
N ALA A 110 2.45 -11.98 17.61
CA ALA A 110 2.92 -13.32 17.94
C ALA A 110 4.00 -13.30 19.04
N ALA A 111 4.80 -12.23 19.09
CA ALA A 111 5.92 -12.06 20.02
C ALA A 111 5.61 -11.13 21.21
N ASN A 112 4.51 -10.38 21.18
CA ASN A 112 4.15 -9.40 22.20
C ASN A 112 2.80 -9.72 22.83
N GLU A 113 2.65 -9.33 24.12
CA GLU A 113 1.42 -9.54 24.89
C GLU A 113 0.42 -8.39 24.67
N GLY A 114 -0.83 -8.62 25.08
CA GLY A 114 -1.90 -7.63 24.98
C GLY A 114 -2.60 -7.65 23.62
N ASP A 115 -3.12 -6.51 23.23
CA ASP A 115 -3.87 -6.31 22.00
C ASP A 115 -3.09 -5.43 21.03
N LEU A 116 -3.29 -5.60 19.70
CA LEU A 116 -2.65 -4.77 18.70
C LEU A 116 -2.92 -3.28 18.94
N TRP A 117 -4.13 -2.93 19.37
CA TRP A 117 -4.51 -1.54 19.59
C TRP A 117 -3.70 -0.86 20.70
N ASP A 118 -3.15 -1.62 21.64
CA ASP A 118 -2.21 -1.11 22.63
C ASP A 118 -0.97 -0.44 22.01
N TYR A 119 -0.57 -0.92 20.82
CA TYR A 119 0.66 -0.53 20.11
C TYR A 119 0.45 0.49 19.00
N ILE A 120 -0.79 0.78 18.62
CA ILE A 120 -1.12 1.81 17.62
C ILE A 120 -0.75 3.20 18.15
N GLN A 121 -0.06 4.01 17.35
CA GLN A 121 0.53 5.28 17.76
C GLN A 121 -0.38 6.50 17.52
N SER A 122 -1.58 6.31 16.95
CA SER A 122 -2.53 7.38 16.61
C SER A 122 -3.96 7.02 17.00
N GLY A 123 -4.90 7.93 16.80
CA GLY A 123 -6.30 7.72 17.14
C GLY A 123 -6.51 7.27 18.58
N THR A 124 -7.33 6.25 18.78
CA THR A 124 -7.61 5.64 20.08
C THR A 124 -6.55 4.62 20.54
N GLY A 125 -5.45 4.48 19.80
CA GLY A 125 -4.37 3.54 20.14
C GLY A 125 -3.66 3.84 21.47
N GLY A 126 -3.15 2.79 22.10
CA GLY A 126 -2.52 2.85 23.43
C GLY A 126 -1.08 3.36 23.44
N ARG A 127 -0.45 3.57 22.27
CA ARG A 127 0.88 4.15 22.07
C ARG A 127 2.03 3.43 22.78
N LYS A 128 1.87 2.14 23.09
CA LYS A 128 2.95 1.32 23.65
C LYS A 128 4.01 1.05 22.59
N ALA A 129 5.27 0.96 23.00
CA ALA A 129 6.34 0.41 22.19
C ALA A 129 6.33 -1.12 22.22
N LEU A 130 6.80 -1.77 21.17
CA LEU A 130 6.99 -3.23 21.15
C LEU A 130 8.05 -3.61 22.21
N ALA A 131 7.70 -4.53 23.10
CA ALA A 131 8.62 -5.03 24.13
C ALA A 131 9.58 -6.09 23.58
N ASN A 132 9.09 -6.90 22.65
CA ASN A 132 9.85 -7.97 22.00
C ASN A 132 9.93 -7.72 20.50
N LYS A 133 11.04 -8.16 19.89
CA LYS A 133 11.21 -8.11 18.43
C LYS A 133 10.14 -8.99 17.77
N PRO A 134 9.45 -8.50 16.73
CA PRO A 134 8.53 -9.30 15.92
C PRO A 134 9.16 -10.58 15.38
N LEU A 135 8.36 -11.60 15.08
CA LEU A 135 8.83 -12.74 14.31
C LEU A 135 9.35 -12.25 12.95
N PRO A 136 10.42 -12.86 12.39
CA PRO A 136 10.88 -12.53 11.05
C PRO A 136 9.76 -12.68 10.01
N LEU A 137 9.74 -11.80 9.00
CA LEU A 137 8.73 -11.78 7.95
C LEU A 137 9.36 -12.03 6.58
N VAL A 138 8.76 -12.94 5.81
CA VAL A 138 9.01 -13.11 4.37
C VAL A 138 7.75 -12.71 3.61
N CYS A 139 7.86 -11.88 2.57
CA CYS A 139 6.74 -11.46 1.73
C CYS A 139 6.83 -12.06 0.32
N ILE A 140 5.73 -12.57 -0.20
CA ILE A 140 5.56 -12.96 -1.60
C ILE A 140 4.36 -12.15 -2.11
N THR A 141 4.64 -11.05 -2.82
CA THR A 141 3.57 -10.17 -3.28
C THR A 141 2.88 -10.71 -4.54
N THR A 142 1.56 -10.64 -4.57
CA THR A 142 0.73 -11.03 -5.72
C THR A 142 0.01 -9.84 -6.36
N THR A 143 0.32 -8.63 -5.91
CA THR A 143 -0.26 -7.36 -6.37
C THR A 143 0.82 -6.30 -6.55
N ALA A 144 0.49 -5.24 -7.26
CA ALA A 144 1.37 -4.08 -7.43
C ALA A 144 0.57 -2.80 -7.10
N GLY A 145 0.60 -2.39 -5.84
CA GLY A 145 -0.15 -1.24 -5.31
C GLY A 145 0.50 -0.64 -4.08
N THR A 146 0.54 -1.37 -2.98
CA THR A 146 0.95 -0.84 -1.67
C THR A 146 2.45 -0.67 -1.49
N GLY A 147 3.29 -1.44 -2.20
CA GLY A 147 4.73 -1.48 -1.94
C GLY A 147 5.13 -2.12 -0.60
N SER A 148 4.16 -2.69 0.13
CA SER A 148 4.33 -3.22 1.50
C SER A 148 5.40 -4.34 1.60
N GLU A 149 5.81 -4.91 0.48
CA GLU A 149 6.93 -5.85 0.42
C GLU A 149 8.30 -5.20 0.72
N THR A 150 8.40 -3.87 0.70
CA THR A 150 9.67 -3.15 0.91
C THR A 150 9.62 -2.11 2.01
N ASP A 151 8.51 -1.94 2.70
CA ASP A 151 8.35 -1.00 3.80
C ASP A 151 8.11 -1.67 5.15
N SER A 152 8.12 -0.88 6.22
CA SER A 152 7.86 -1.30 7.60
C SER A 152 6.48 -0.90 8.12
N GLY A 153 5.61 -0.41 7.26
CA GLY A 153 4.25 0.00 7.61
C GLY A 153 3.24 -1.12 7.45
N ALA A 154 2.19 -1.07 8.23
CA ALA A 154 0.99 -1.90 8.09
C ALA A 154 -0.24 -1.04 8.37
N VAL A 155 -1.28 -1.18 7.59
CA VAL A 155 -2.54 -0.45 7.79
C VAL A 155 -3.60 -1.44 8.24
N ILE A 156 -4.10 -1.27 9.47
CA ILE A 156 -5.07 -2.19 10.09
C ILE A 156 -6.32 -1.42 10.50
N SER A 157 -7.47 -1.96 10.17
CA SER A 157 -8.77 -1.36 10.50
C SER A 157 -9.27 -1.82 11.86
N ASN A 158 -9.91 -0.91 12.58
CA ASN A 158 -10.74 -1.20 13.73
C ASN A 158 -12.19 -0.81 13.40
N ASP A 159 -13.02 -1.80 13.19
CA ASP A 159 -14.43 -1.63 12.84
C ASP A 159 -15.30 -1.15 14.01
N GLU A 160 -14.83 -1.29 15.26
CA GLU A 160 -15.54 -0.77 16.44
C GLU A 160 -15.40 0.76 16.56
N THR A 161 -14.24 1.32 16.14
CA THR A 161 -13.93 2.75 16.28
C THR A 161 -13.92 3.51 14.96
N HIS A 162 -14.14 2.82 13.82
CA HIS A 162 -14.02 3.37 12.46
C HIS A 162 -12.66 4.05 12.22
N GLU A 163 -11.58 3.40 12.65
CA GLU A 163 -10.23 3.89 12.49
C GLU A 163 -9.44 2.95 11.56
N LYS A 164 -8.59 3.54 10.72
CA LYS A 164 -7.69 2.80 9.81
C LYS A 164 -6.28 3.43 9.86
N PRO A 165 -5.61 3.34 11.03
CA PRO A 165 -4.28 3.91 11.23
C PRO A 165 -3.17 3.05 10.63
N GLY A 166 -2.00 3.69 10.45
CA GLY A 166 -0.75 2.98 10.23
C GLY A 166 -0.16 2.43 11.52
N PHE A 167 0.36 1.21 11.46
CA PHE A 167 1.22 0.58 12.45
C PHE A 167 2.61 0.47 11.84
N VAL A 168 3.57 1.28 12.32
CA VAL A 168 4.89 1.43 11.72
C VAL A 168 5.97 1.21 12.77
N ASP A 169 6.91 0.32 12.49
CA ASP A 169 8.10 0.07 13.30
C ASP A 169 9.20 -0.52 12.40
N ASP A 170 10.46 -0.10 12.56
CA ASP A 170 11.58 -0.61 11.76
C ASP A 170 11.76 -2.14 11.88
N ALA A 171 11.30 -2.73 12.99
CA ALA A 171 11.35 -4.17 13.19
C ALA A 171 10.35 -4.95 12.31
N LEU A 172 9.42 -4.27 11.62
CA LEU A 172 8.41 -4.86 10.74
C LEU A 172 8.86 -4.99 9.28
N PHE A 173 10.04 -4.48 8.92
CA PHE A 173 10.58 -4.72 7.59
C PHE A 173 10.66 -6.22 7.28
N PRO A 174 10.17 -6.69 6.11
CA PRO A 174 10.44 -8.05 5.67
C PRO A 174 11.95 -8.29 5.55
N VAL A 175 12.41 -9.45 6.00
CA VAL A 175 13.83 -9.83 5.82
C VAL A 175 14.12 -10.30 4.39
N LEU A 176 13.07 -10.78 3.72
CA LEU A 176 13.11 -11.27 2.33
C LEU A 176 11.77 -10.99 1.67
N SER A 177 11.80 -10.48 0.44
CA SER A 177 10.61 -10.32 -0.39
C SER A 177 10.80 -10.91 -1.78
N VAL A 178 9.74 -11.52 -2.30
CA VAL A 178 9.65 -12.04 -3.67
C VAL A 178 8.64 -11.20 -4.43
N VAL A 179 9.10 -10.55 -5.47
CA VAL A 179 8.30 -9.77 -6.43
C VAL A 179 8.36 -10.48 -7.77
N ASP A 180 7.42 -11.38 -7.98
CA ASP A 180 7.31 -12.20 -9.19
C ASP A 180 6.10 -11.73 -10.02
N PRO A 181 6.31 -11.00 -11.12
CA PRO A 181 5.22 -10.51 -11.95
C PRO A 181 4.29 -11.60 -12.51
N GLU A 182 4.73 -12.86 -12.58
CA GLU A 182 3.86 -13.98 -12.99
C GLU A 182 2.68 -14.17 -12.00
N LEU A 183 2.89 -13.86 -10.71
CA LEU A 183 1.83 -13.96 -9.69
C LEU A 183 0.77 -12.87 -9.82
N MET A 184 1.02 -11.85 -10.65
CA MET A 184 0.12 -10.72 -10.89
C MET A 184 -0.71 -10.87 -12.18
N LEU A 185 -0.43 -11.90 -13.01
CA LEU A 185 -1.11 -12.12 -14.29
C LEU A 185 -2.59 -12.49 -14.15
N SER A 186 -3.02 -12.94 -12.96
CA SER A 186 -4.41 -13.29 -12.67
C SER A 186 -5.25 -12.14 -12.13
N VAL A 187 -4.64 -11.00 -11.83
CA VAL A 187 -5.34 -9.81 -11.31
C VAL A 187 -6.25 -9.24 -12.40
N SER A 188 -7.53 -9.06 -12.06
CA SER A 188 -8.51 -8.54 -13.02
C SER A 188 -8.19 -7.10 -13.45
N PRO A 189 -8.66 -6.64 -14.63
CA PRO A 189 -8.43 -5.28 -15.11
C PRO A 189 -8.81 -4.20 -14.08
N LYS A 190 -9.97 -4.36 -13.42
CA LYS A 190 -10.46 -3.45 -12.39
C LYS A 190 -9.47 -3.31 -11.22
N PHE A 191 -9.05 -4.43 -10.64
CA PHE A 191 -8.09 -4.40 -9.53
C PHE A 191 -6.68 -4.06 -9.97
N THR A 192 -6.30 -4.36 -11.22
CA THR A 192 -5.03 -3.88 -11.81
C THR A 192 -5.00 -2.35 -11.83
N ALA A 193 -6.08 -1.69 -12.26
CA ALA A 193 -6.18 -0.24 -12.24
C ALA A 193 -6.08 0.29 -10.81
N TYR A 194 -6.89 -0.20 -9.87
CA TYR A 194 -6.90 0.29 -8.49
C TYR A 194 -5.53 0.19 -7.82
N GLN A 195 -4.87 -0.96 -7.95
CA GLN A 195 -3.53 -1.18 -7.39
C GLN A 195 -2.48 -0.30 -8.05
N GLY A 196 -2.50 -0.18 -9.38
CA GLY A 196 -1.53 0.66 -10.08
C GLY A 196 -1.68 2.15 -9.75
N PHE A 197 -2.90 2.64 -9.56
CA PHE A 197 -3.12 4.00 -9.08
C PHE A 197 -2.65 4.19 -7.63
N ASP A 198 -2.84 3.21 -6.76
CA ASP A 198 -2.31 3.21 -5.39
C ASP A 198 -0.78 3.36 -5.40
N ALA A 199 -0.04 2.53 -6.16
CA ALA A 199 1.40 2.68 -6.34
C ALA A 199 1.82 4.03 -6.92
N LEU A 200 1.02 4.57 -7.85
CA LEU A 200 1.24 5.90 -8.42
C LEU A 200 1.08 6.99 -7.36
N PHE A 201 0.02 6.94 -6.55
CA PHE A 201 -0.25 7.96 -5.52
C PHE A 201 0.77 7.90 -4.38
N HIS A 202 1.19 6.74 -3.92
CA HIS A 202 2.32 6.64 -3.01
C HIS A 202 3.53 7.44 -3.51
N SER A 203 3.86 7.28 -4.79
CA SER A 203 5.01 7.98 -5.39
C SER A 203 4.77 9.47 -5.61
N THR A 204 3.58 9.86 -6.08
CA THR A 204 3.26 11.29 -6.31
C THR A 204 3.18 12.05 -5.01
N GLU A 205 2.59 11.46 -3.96
CA GLU A 205 2.54 12.06 -2.64
C GLU A 205 3.92 12.21 -2.02
N VAL A 206 4.75 11.16 -2.02
CA VAL A 206 6.15 11.26 -1.55
C VAL A 206 6.89 12.33 -2.32
N TYR A 207 6.67 12.45 -3.63
CA TYR A 207 7.36 13.43 -4.45
C TYR A 207 6.95 14.88 -4.11
N ILE A 208 5.67 15.16 -3.80
CA ILE A 208 5.20 16.49 -3.38
C ILE A 208 5.34 16.75 -1.88
N SER A 209 5.68 15.74 -1.07
CA SER A 209 5.79 15.86 0.39
C SER A 209 6.81 16.93 0.81
N SER A 210 6.57 17.57 1.95
CA SER A 210 7.55 18.45 2.61
C SER A 210 8.79 17.69 3.09
N MET A 211 8.68 16.35 3.27
CA MET A 211 9.77 15.46 3.63
C MET A 211 10.55 14.92 2.43
N ALA A 212 10.18 15.28 1.21
CA ALA A 212 10.87 14.85 0.00
C ALA A 212 12.35 15.24 0.01
N ASN A 213 13.20 14.34 -0.43
CA ASN A 213 14.64 14.50 -0.47
C ASN A 213 15.22 13.82 -1.73
N LEU A 214 16.52 13.97 -1.98
CA LEU A 214 17.14 13.47 -3.22
C LEU A 214 16.93 11.97 -3.44
N MET A 215 16.93 11.17 -2.36
CA MET A 215 16.75 9.73 -2.48
C MET A 215 15.30 9.35 -2.72
N SER A 216 14.36 9.93 -1.95
CA SER A 216 12.93 9.71 -2.18
C SER A 216 12.49 10.22 -3.56
N ASP A 217 13.04 11.35 -4.03
CA ASP A 217 12.75 11.88 -5.37
C ASP A 217 13.18 10.93 -6.48
N MET A 218 14.35 10.29 -6.34
CA MET A 218 14.85 9.30 -7.30
C MET A 218 13.93 8.08 -7.38
N TYR A 219 13.51 7.54 -6.25
CA TYR A 219 12.58 6.41 -6.21
C TYR A 219 11.22 6.81 -6.77
N ALA A 220 10.65 7.91 -6.29
CA ALA A 220 9.31 8.35 -6.63
C ALA A 220 9.17 8.68 -8.12
N ILE A 221 10.08 9.46 -8.71
CA ILE A 221 9.96 9.85 -10.11
C ILE A 221 10.12 8.64 -11.05
N THR A 222 11.02 7.69 -10.70
CA THR A 222 11.19 6.45 -11.45
C THR A 222 9.95 5.55 -11.33
N ALA A 223 9.32 5.50 -10.16
CA ALA A 223 8.09 4.76 -9.96
C ALA A 223 6.93 5.37 -10.77
N ILE A 224 6.74 6.70 -10.71
CA ILE A 224 5.74 7.43 -11.50
C ILE A 224 5.87 7.10 -12.98
N GLU A 225 7.09 7.15 -13.53
CA GLU A 225 7.33 6.83 -14.94
C GLU A 225 6.93 5.38 -15.28
N ASN A 226 7.41 4.42 -14.50
CA ASN A 226 7.18 2.99 -14.79
C ASN A 226 5.71 2.61 -14.64
N VAL A 227 5.03 3.09 -13.61
CA VAL A 227 3.60 2.81 -13.39
C VAL A 227 2.76 3.50 -14.44
N SER A 228 2.85 4.83 -14.58
CA SER A 228 1.94 5.59 -15.43
C SER A 228 2.01 5.22 -16.91
N ARG A 229 3.21 4.89 -17.42
CA ARG A 229 3.42 4.52 -18.84
C ARG A 229 3.01 3.08 -19.15
N ASN A 230 2.79 2.22 -18.15
CA ASN A 230 2.50 0.81 -18.38
C ASN A 230 1.17 0.34 -17.79
N LEU A 231 0.56 1.08 -16.86
CA LEU A 231 -0.67 0.67 -16.19
C LEU A 231 -1.82 0.40 -17.16
N ALA A 232 -2.07 1.33 -18.09
CA ALA A 232 -3.15 1.15 -19.08
C ALA A 232 -2.92 -0.07 -19.99
N LYS A 233 -1.65 -0.45 -20.26
CA LYS A 233 -1.33 -1.69 -20.98
C LYS A 233 -1.71 -2.92 -20.16
N CYS A 234 -1.35 -2.94 -18.86
CA CYS A 234 -1.73 -4.02 -17.94
C CYS A 234 -3.24 -4.16 -17.78
N VAL A 235 -3.99 -3.04 -17.77
CA VAL A 235 -5.46 -3.05 -17.67
C VAL A 235 -6.07 -3.63 -18.94
N LYS A 236 -5.53 -3.27 -20.11
CA LYS A 236 -5.99 -3.76 -21.42
C LYS A 236 -5.63 -5.22 -21.66
N ASP A 237 -4.40 -5.61 -21.33
CA ASP A 237 -3.90 -6.98 -21.42
C ASP A 237 -3.20 -7.38 -20.12
N GLY A 238 -3.94 -8.05 -19.24
CA GLY A 238 -3.40 -8.53 -17.95
C GLY A 238 -2.32 -9.59 -18.09
N LYS A 239 -2.05 -10.11 -19.29
CA LYS A 239 -1.02 -11.12 -19.57
C LYS A 239 0.27 -10.52 -20.13
N ASP A 240 0.31 -9.23 -20.40
CA ASP A 240 1.53 -8.53 -20.82
C ASP A 240 2.55 -8.53 -19.66
N ILE A 241 3.43 -9.51 -19.68
CA ILE A 241 4.44 -9.73 -18.61
C ILE A 241 5.45 -8.59 -18.56
N GLU A 242 5.76 -7.93 -19.68
CA GLU A 242 6.68 -6.80 -19.70
C GLU A 242 6.04 -5.59 -19.00
N ALA A 243 4.81 -5.25 -19.36
CA ALA A 243 4.07 -4.18 -18.68
C ALA A 243 3.86 -4.49 -17.19
N ARG A 244 3.48 -5.73 -16.84
CA ARG A 244 3.38 -6.19 -15.44
C ARG A 244 4.68 -6.01 -14.67
N THR A 245 5.82 -6.38 -15.28
CA THR A 245 7.14 -6.21 -14.67
C THR A 245 7.45 -4.73 -14.39
N LYS A 246 7.11 -3.83 -15.32
CA LYS A 246 7.31 -2.38 -15.13
C LYS A 246 6.43 -1.81 -14.02
N VAL A 247 5.16 -2.20 -13.96
CA VAL A 247 4.25 -1.76 -12.89
C VAL A 247 4.70 -2.33 -11.54
N ALA A 248 5.08 -3.62 -11.46
CA ALA A 248 5.61 -4.23 -10.25
C ALA A 248 6.90 -3.55 -9.78
N PHE A 249 7.81 -3.21 -10.70
CA PHE A 249 9.02 -2.46 -10.38
C PHE A 249 8.70 -1.08 -9.81
N GLY A 250 7.79 -0.33 -10.44
CA GLY A 250 7.34 0.95 -9.93
C GLY A 250 6.72 0.84 -8.53
N ASN A 251 5.91 -0.20 -8.28
CA ASN A 251 5.36 -0.49 -6.95
C ASN A 251 6.43 -0.74 -5.88
N THR A 252 7.42 -1.58 -6.18
CA THR A 252 8.55 -1.84 -5.25
C THR A 252 9.32 -0.56 -4.94
N LEU A 253 9.52 0.31 -5.95
CA LEU A 253 10.15 1.61 -5.73
C LEU A 253 9.28 2.56 -4.91
N SER A 254 7.94 2.52 -5.06
CA SER A 254 7.02 3.35 -4.26
C SER A 254 7.09 3.01 -2.78
N GLY A 255 7.14 1.72 -2.42
CA GLY A 255 7.38 1.28 -1.04
C GLY A 255 8.71 1.81 -0.49
N SER A 256 9.79 1.68 -1.28
CA SER A 256 11.11 2.21 -0.90
C SER A 256 11.11 3.75 -0.77
N ALA A 257 10.34 4.46 -1.60
CA ALA A 257 10.20 5.91 -1.51
C ALA A 257 9.54 6.35 -0.19
N MET A 258 8.50 5.63 0.25
CA MET A 258 7.84 5.89 1.53
C MET A 258 8.76 5.73 2.74
N CYS A 259 9.70 4.76 2.70
CA CYS A 259 10.67 4.55 3.77
C CYS A 259 11.67 5.72 3.93
N VAL A 260 11.92 6.48 2.87
CA VAL A 260 12.93 7.55 2.86
C VAL A 260 12.28 8.93 2.90
N GLY A 261 11.03 9.01 2.46
CA GLY A 261 10.15 10.18 2.52
C GLY A 261 8.91 9.88 3.36
N ALA A 262 7.80 10.49 3.01
CA ALA A 262 6.48 10.17 3.57
C ALA A 262 5.40 10.56 2.56
N CYS A 263 4.29 9.84 2.57
CA CYS A 263 3.07 10.27 1.87
C CYS A 263 2.52 11.57 2.47
N THR A 264 1.50 12.11 1.87
CA THR A 264 0.76 13.30 2.28
C THR A 264 -0.68 12.92 2.66
N SER A 265 -1.55 13.90 2.81
CA SER A 265 -2.90 13.69 3.34
C SER A 265 -3.90 13.02 2.38
N GLU A 266 -3.56 12.76 1.11
CA GLU A 266 -4.44 12.03 0.19
C GLU A 266 -4.83 10.66 0.75
N HIS A 267 -3.81 9.89 1.20
CA HIS A 267 -4.03 8.60 1.84
C HIS A 267 -4.84 8.70 3.13
N SER A 268 -4.61 9.75 3.95
CA SER A 268 -5.42 9.95 5.17
C SER A 268 -6.90 10.17 4.84
N LEU A 269 -7.18 10.97 3.83
CA LEU A 269 -8.56 11.25 3.38
C LEU A 269 -9.23 9.96 2.88
N GLU A 270 -8.51 9.13 2.11
CA GLU A 270 -9.05 7.86 1.66
C GLU A 270 -9.25 6.86 2.81
N HIS A 271 -8.31 6.78 3.75
CA HIS A 271 -8.44 5.87 4.90
C HIS A 271 -9.68 6.17 5.73
N ALA A 272 -10.03 7.44 5.91
CA ALA A 272 -11.27 7.82 6.56
C ALA A 272 -12.50 7.32 5.78
N MET A 273 -12.52 7.46 4.44
CA MET A 273 -13.61 6.95 3.61
C MET A 273 -13.77 5.44 3.75
N SER A 274 -12.70 4.66 3.62
CA SER A 274 -12.76 3.20 3.69
C SER A 274 -12.86 2.65 5.12
N ALA A 275 -12.55 3.43 6.15
CA ALA A 275 -12.83 3.08 7.56
C ALA A 275 -14.33 3.11 7.87
N TRP A 276 -15.09 4.00 7.24
CA TRP A 276 -16.55 4.10 7.39
C TRP A 276 -17.30 3.25 6.35
N HIS A 277 -16.72 3.05 5.17
CA HIS A 277 -17.32 2.32 4.05
C HIS A 277 -16.39 1.15 3.65
N HIS A 278 -16.42 0.06 4.43
CA HIS A 278 -15.49 -1.08 4.30
C HIS A 278 -15.49 -1.76 2.92
N GLU A 279 -16.61 -1.66 2.17
CA GLU A 279 -16.72 -2.18 0.80
C GLU A 279 -16.01 -1.30 -0.24
N LEU A 280 -15.54 -0.11 0.14
CA LEU A 280 -14.76 0.76 -0.74
C LEU A 280 -13.35 0.18 -0.94
N PRO A 281 -12.98 -0.23 -2.17
CA PRO A 281 -11.61 -0.60 -2.44
C PRO A 281 -10.68 0.62 -2.32
N HIS A 282 -9.59 0.49 -1.57
CA HIS A 282 -8.66 1.57 -1.27
C HIS A 282 -8.24 2.38 -2.49
N GLY A 283 -7.72 1.73 -3.54
CA GLY A 283 -7.31 2.44 -4.76
C GLY A 283 -8.47 3.13 -5.50
N ALA A 284 -9.72 2.65 -5.35
CA ALA A 284 -10.88 3.36 -5.90
C ALA A 284 -11.16 4.67 -5.16
N GLY A 285 -11.04 4.65 -3.84
CA GLY A 285 -11.16 5.85 -3.01
C GLY A 285 -10.13 6.91 -3.37
N LEU A 286 -8.85 6.53 -3.47
CA LEU A 286 -7.77 7.42 -3.92
C LEU A 286 -8.06 8.02 -5.30
N ILE A 287 -8.43 7.21 -6.29
CA ILE A 287 -8.76 7.67 -7.64
C ILE A 287 -9.84 8.75 -7.60
N MET A 288 -10.90 8.55 -6.80
CA MET A 288 -12.02 9.48 -6.75
C MET A 288 -11.65 10.86 -6.22
N ILE A 289 -10.73 10.95 -5.24
CA ILE A 289 -10.35 12.23 -4.62
C ILE A 289 -9.14 12.89 -5.30
N SER A 290 -8.33 12.14 -6.04
CA SER A 290 -7.01 12.56 -6.50
C SER A 290 -6.99 13.87 -7.30
N LEU A 291 -7.89 14.03 -8.28
CA LEU A 291 -7.90 15.23 -9.13
C LEU A 291 -8.16 16.51 -8.31
N ALA A 292 -9.11 16.47 -7.37
CA ALA A 292 -9.41 17.61 -6.51
C ALA A 292 -8.29 17.85 -5.49
N PHE A 293 -7.70 16.78 -4.96
CA PHE A 293 -6.58 16.85 -4.03
C PHE A 293 -5.36 17.54 -4.66
N TYR A 294 -4.87 17.06 -5.78
CA TYR A 294 -3.71 17.66 -6.43
C TYR A 294 -4.01 19.06 -6.97
N GLN A 295 -5.24 19.32 -7.44
CA GLN A 295 -5.64 20.65 -7.86
C GLN A 295 -5.55 21.66 -6.71
N HIS A 296 -5.90 21.26 -5.48
CA HIS A 296 -5.78 22.13 -4.31
C HIS A 296 -4.32 22.63 -4.12
N PHE A 297 -3.32 21.74 -4.22
CA PHE A 297 -1.91 22.11 -4.07
C PHE A 297 -1.38 22.92 -5.26
N ILE A 298 -1.86 22.65 -6.46
CA ILE A 298 -1.55 23.46 -7.66
C ILE A 298 -2.09 24.89 -7.50
N ASP A 299 -3.31 25.05 -7.01
CA ASP A 299 -3.91 26.37 -6.76
C ASP A 299 -3.17 27.16 -5.67
N LYS A 300 -2.44 26.48 -4.78
CA LYS A 300 -1.59 27.09 -3.75
C LYS A 300 -0.16 27.41 -4.22
N HIS A 301 0.24 26.96 -5.40
CA HIS A 301 1.57 27.18 -5.98
C HIS A 301 2.75 26.76 -5.08
N VAL A 302 2.61 25.66 -4.33
CA VAL A 302 3.61 25.28 -3.31
C VAL A 302 4.75 24.41 -3.85
N CYS A 303 4.60 23.78 -5.03
CA CYS A 303 5.61 22.92 -5.66
C CYS A 303 5.36 22.74 -7.17
N ASP A 304 5.13 23.82 -7.89
CA ASP A 304 4.77 23.83 -9.31
C ASP A 304 5.77 23.08 -10.19
N ASP A 305 7.07 23.21 -9.91
CA ASP A 305 8.13 22.50 -10.62
C ASP A 305 8.03 20.97 -10.47
N ARG A 306 7.56 20.49 -9.34
CA ARG A 306 7.37 19.05 -9.09
C ARG A 306 6.20 18.50 -9.90
N PHE A 307 5.09 19.22 -9.98
CA PHE A 307 3.96 18.85 -10.84
C PHE A 307 4.34 18.79 -12.32
N VAL A 308 5.12 19.76 -12.80
CA VAL A 308 5.65 19.72 -14.18
C VAL A 308 6.51 18.49 -14.42
N LYS A 309 7.42 18.16 -13.51
CA LYS A 309 8.29 16.97 -13.63
C LYS A 309 7.48 15.66 -13.59
N MET A 310 6.44 15.56 -12.75
CA MET A 310 5.54 14.39 -12.74
C MET A 310 4.82 14.23 -14.09
N ALA A 311 4.30 15.32 -14.67
CA ALA A 311 3.67 15.29 -16.00
C ALA A 311 4.66 14.81 -17.08
N GLN A 312 5.92 15.25 -17.02
CA GLN A 312 6.98 14.80 -17.93
C GLN A 312 7.27 13.30 -17.74
N ALA A 313 7.39 12.84 -16.50
CA ALA A 313 7.59 11.42 -16.19
C ALA A 313 6.43 10.56 -16.72
N MET A 314 5.20 11.06 -16.64
CA MET A 314 4.00 10.41 -17.18
C MET A 314 3.95 10.39 -18.72
N GLY A 315 4.86 11.09 -19.41
CA GLY A 315 5.00 11.05 -20.87
C GLY A 315 4.64 12.32 -21.62
N MET A 316 4.31 13.43 -20.92
CA MET A 316 4.15 14.74 -21.56
C MET A 316 5.50 15.50 -21.54
N GLU A 317 6.40 15.12 -22.45
CA GLU A 317 7.79 15.64 -22.48
C GLU A 317 7.88 17.18 -22.53
N ASN A 318 6.91 17.84 -23.15
CA ASN A 318 6.82 19.29 -23.25
C ASN A 318 5.97 19.95 -22.16
N ALA A 319 5.63 19.21 -21.08
CA ALA A 319 4.91 19.79 -19.95
C ALA A 319 5.67 20.99 -19.37
N SER A 320 4.96 22.05 -19.10
CA SER A 320 5.52 23.34 -18.66
C SER A 320 4.69 24.04 -17.58
N LYS A 321 3.52 23.50 -17.28
CA LYS A 321 2.57 24.05 -16.29
C LYS A 321 2.19 22.97 -15.28
N PRO A 322 1.98 23.31 -14.02
CA PRO A 322 1.50 22.34 -13.00
C PRO A 322 0.23 21.59 -13.43
N GLN A 323 -0.68 22.30 -14.13
CA GLN A 323 -1.93 21.75 -14.64
C GLN A 323 -1.75 20.60 -15.64
N ASP A 324 -0.59 20.48 -16.27
CA ASP A 324 -0.27 19.38 -17.18
C ASP A 324 -0.29 18.02 -16.44
N PHE A 325 0.05 18.02 -15.13
CA PHE A 325 -0.07 16.82 -14.30
C PHE A 325 -1.54 16.35 -14.16
N ILE A 326 -2.46 17.28 -13.87
CA ILE A 326 -3.91 16.95 -13.79
C ILE A 326 -4.40 16.40 -15.15
N THR A 327 -3.94 16.98 -16.24
CA THR A 327 -4.28 16.52 -17.60
C THR A 327 -3.81 15.07 -17.81
N MET A 328 -2.57 14.76 -17.42
CA MET A 328 -2.03 13.40 -17.55
C MET A 328 -2.68 12.41 -16.61
N LEU A 329 -2.99 12.81 -15.37
CA LEU A 329 -3.67 11.97 -14.39
C LEU A 329 -5.10 11.63 -14.85
N ALA A 330 -5.87 12.62 -15.29
CA ALA A 330 -7.21 12.42 -15.83
C ALA A 330 -7.20 11.54 -17.10
N LYS A 331 -6.20 11.74 -17.97
CA LYS A 331 -6.01 10.87 -19.15
C LYS A 331 -5.75 9.42 -18.72
N LEU A 332 -4.88 9.18 -17.74
CA LEU A 332 -4.57 7.82 -17.28
C LEU A 332 -5.80 7.17 -16.63
N GLN A 333 -6.60 7.91 -15.84
CA GLN A 333 -7.87 7.41 -15.30
C GLN A 333 -8.81 6.95 -16.42
N LYS A 334 -8.93 7.76 -17.47
CA LYS A 334 -9.76 7.42 -18.64
C LYS A 334 -9.22 6.20 -19.40
N ASP A 335 -7.90 6.16 -19.64
CA ASP A 335 -7.26 5.05 -20.37
C ASP A 335 -7.38 3.71 -19.60
N CYS A 336 -7.51 3.77 -18.28
CA CYS A 336 -7.75 2.62 -17.41
C CYS A 336 -9.25 2.36 -17.14
N GLY A 337 -10.17 3.18 -17.64
CA GLY A 337 -11.62 3.02 -17.48
C GLY A 337 -12.12 3.22 -16.05
N VAL A 338 -11.46 4.09 -15.27
CA VAL A 338 -11.79 4.37 -13.86
C VAL A 338 -12.20 5.83 -13.61
N ASP A 339 -12.30 6.64 -14.65
CA ASP A 339 -12.74 8.04 -14.59
C ASP A 339 -14.23 8.22 -14.25
N GLY A 340 -15.01 7.14 -14.31
CA GLY A 340 -16.43 7.10 -13.96
C GLY A 340 -16.76 6.68 -12.53
N LEU A 341 -15.77 6.45 -11.66
CA LEU A 341 -15.99 6.05 -10.26
C LEU A 341 -16.75 7.14 -9.50
N ARG A 342 -17.68 6.72 -8.61
CA ARG A 342 -18.53 7.62 -7.85
C ARG A 342 -18.54 7.24 -6.37
N MET A 343 -18.42 8.22 -5.49
CA MET A 343 -18.54 8.03 -4.04
C MET A 343 -19.93 7.49 -3.65
N SER A 344 -20.98 7.97 -4.33
CA SER A 344 -22.37 7.53 -4.11
C SER A 344 -22.58 6.04 -4.35
N ASP A 345 -21.82 5.40 -5.25
CA ASP A 345 -21.92 3.95 -5.51
C ASP A 345 -21.44 3.11 -4.32
N TYR A 346 -20.66 3.70 -3.41
CA TYR A 346 -20.16 3.09 -2.18
C TYR A 346 -20.89 3.57 -0.92
N GLY A 347 -22.01 4.29 -1.09
CA GLY A 347 -22.84 4.77 0.02
C GLY A 347 -22.31 6.00 0.74
N ILE A 348 -21.24 6.61 0.26
CA ILE A 348 -20.69 7.85 0.82
C ILE A 348 -21.62 9.01 0.47
N ARG A 349 -21.93 9.86 1.45
CA ARG A 349 -22.87 10.98 1.31
C ARG A 349 -22.23 12.30 1.71
N PRO A 350 -22.66 13.43 1.11
CA PRO A 350 -22.08 14.74 1.44
C PRO A 350 -22.18 15.15 2.92
N GLU A 351 -23.18 14.65 3.63
CA GLU A 351 -23.39 14.93 5.06
C GLU A 351 -22.29 14.32 5.94
N GLU A 352 -21.53 13.33 5.44
CA GLU A 352 -20.48 12.64 6.15
C GLU A 352 -19.11 13.34 6.02
N PHE A 353 -18.94 14.26 5.06
CA PHE A 353 -17.62 14.82 4.71
C PHE A 353 -16.90 15.46 5.87
N GLU A 354 -17.60 16.18 6.76
CA GLU A 354 -16.97 16.79 7.93
C GLU A 354 -16.50 15.73 8.93
N THR A 355 -17.27 14.66 9.12
CA THR A 355 -16.89 13.52 9.97
C THR A 355 -15.68 12.79 9.40
N LEU A 356 -15.67 12.52 8.08
CA LEU A 356 -14.54 11.88 7.41
C LEU A 356 -13.28 12.74 7.48
N ALA A 357 -13.39 14.05 7.27
CA ALA A 357 -12.25 14.98 7.36
C ALA A 357 -11.64 15.01 8.78
N LYS A 358 -12.47 15.03 9.82
CA LYS A 358 -12.00 14.96 11.22
C LYS A 358 -11.35 13.62 11.51
N ASN A 359 -11.99 12.51 11.09
CA ASN A 359 -11.44 11.15 11.26
C ASN A 359 -10.06 11.01 10.61
N ALA A 360 -9.89 11.52 9.37
CA ALA A 360 -8.60 11.52 8.68
C ALA A 360 -7.50 12.22 9.49
N MET A 361 -7.80 13.40 10.05
CA MET A 361 -6.83 14.16 10.86
C MET A 361 -6.52 13.48 12.20
N ASP A 362 -7.50 12.85 12.83
CA ASP A 362 -7.34 12.20 14.14
C ASP A 362 -6.56 10.89 14.03
N THR A 363 -6.81 10.11 12.95
CA THR A 363 -6.22 8.76 12.80
C THR A 363 -4.87 8.77 12.08
N MET A 364 -4.66 9.68 11.11
CA MET A 364 -3.42 9.77 10.33
C MET A 364 -2.91 11.21 10.19
N GLY A 365 -3.00 12.00 11.26
CA GLY A 365 -2.61 13.41 11.28
C GLY A 365 -1.16 13.69 10.93
N PHE A 366 -0.26 12.71 11.07
CA PHE A 366 1.13 12.85 10.65
C PHE A 366 1.26 13.15 9.15
N LEU A 367 0.45 12.53 8.29
CA LEU A 367 0.51 12.74 6.85
C LEU A 367 0.10 14.19 6.48
N PHE A 368 -0.81 14.81 7.22
CA PHE A 368 -1.12 16.24 7.06
C PHE A 368 0.07 17.13 7.39
N GLN A 369 0.93 16.74 8.34
CA GLN A 369 2.16 17.49 8.64
C GLN A 369 3.18 17.37 7.50
N CYS A 370 3.07 16.36 6.65
CA CYS A 370 3.91 16.18 5.49
C CYS A 370 3.45 16.99 4.27
N ASP A 371 2.26 17.59 4.32
CA ASP A 371 1.78 18.49 3.27
C ASP A 371 2.63 19.78 3.21
N ARG A 372 2.91 20.29 2.01
CA ARG A 372 3.58 21.58 1.83
C ARG A 372 2.68 22.76 2.12
N SER A 373 1.37 22.56 2.13
CA SER A 373 0.36 23.51 2.57
C SER A 373 -0.59 22.81 3.48
N GLN A 374 -0.67 23.22 4.74
CA GLN A 374 -1.54 22.59 5.73
C GLN A 374 -3.00 22.68 5.30
N LEU A 375 -3.67 21.52 5.30
CA LEU A 375 -5.10 21.42 5.05
C LEU A 375 -5.88 21.64 6.35
N SER A 376 -6.91 22.47 6.31
CA SER A 376 -7.93 22.54 7.36
C SER A 376 -9.04 21.52 7.12
N VAL A 377 -9.90 21.27 8.14
CA VAL A 377 -11.11 20.46 7.96
C VAL A 377 -11.96 20.99 6.79
N ALA A 378 -12.08 22.31 6.65
CA ALA A 378 -12.83 22.92 5.56
C ALA A 378 -12.23 22.64 4.17
N ASP A 379 -10.89 22.65 4.04
CA ASP A 379 -10.20 22.27 2.80
C ASP A 379 -10.47 20.80 2.44
N CYS A 380 -10.40 19.89 3.43
CA CYS A 380 -10.71 18.47 3.24
C CYS A 380 -12.16 18.26 2.78
N VAL A 381 -13.12 18.94 3.42
CA VAL A 381 -14.54 18.89 3.02
C VAL A 381 -14.72 19.40 1.58
N GLU A 382 -13.99 20.45 1.19
CA GLU A 382 -14.05 21.00 -0.17
C GLU A 382 -13.45 20.02 -1.20
N ILE A 383 -12.36 19.31 -0.86
CA ILE A 383 -11.79 18.25 -1.70
C ILE A 383 -12.83 17.13 -1.90
N TYR A 384 -13.47 16.63 -0.84
CA TYR A 384 -14.54 15.64 -0.95
C TYR A 384 -15.69 16.14 -1.81
N ARG A 385 -16.12 17.40 -1.60
CA ARG A 385 -17.24 17.99 -2.36
C ARG A 385 -16.93 18.11 -3.85
N LYS A 386 -15.72 18.53 -4.24
CA LYS A 386 -15.30 18.61 -5.63
C LYS A 386 -15.15 17.22 -6.27
N SER A 387 -14.88 16.20 -5.48
CA SER A 387 -14.73 14.82 -5.91
C SER A 387 -16.05 14.06 -5.96
N TYR A 388 -17.12 14.58 -5.32
CA TYR A 388 -18.39 13.87 -5.19
C TYR A 388 -19.14 13.77 -6.52
N ARG A 389 -19.54 12.55 -6.84
CA ARG A 389 -20.38 12.21 -7.99
C ARG A 389 -21.40 11.16 -7.59
#